data_2eaf6dbdee9f80bbcade2a8150263aca
#
_entry.id   2eaf6dbdee9f80bbcade2a8150263aca
#
_cell.length_a   1.000
_cell.length_b   1.000
_cell.length_c   1.000
_cell.angle_alpha   90.00
_cell.angle_beta   90.00
_cell.angle_gamma   90.00
#
_symmetry.space_group_name_H-M   'P 1'
#
loop_
_entity.id
_entity.type
_entity.pdbx_description
1 polymer ?
#
loop_
_entity_poly.entity_id
_entity_poly.type
_entity_poly.pdbx_seq_one_letter_code
_entity_poly.pdbx_strand_id
1 'polypeptide(L)'
;MGTESGTIHSDLAATEVGEKLRREPFAFDFFQAVRLLERLLPERTSVGRFAHPDTEVARFAAHPSLAFPASQIQAVHCPEDHAVKMIVNFMGLTGPLGVLPNPYTSLIIERLRASDSSPRDFLDIFNHRIISLFYRAWRKYRFDVAYEQGERDLFSRHLLSLIGLGSEGLRDRQAMSDDTLIYYSGLLAQRPRTAQALQQILADYFDVPVEIEQFAGAWYRLDRETQCRLSEDSSESGELGFGAVVGDEVWNQQSKVRIVLGPLKLERYVDFLPDGQSWQPLEAWVQFFSNDEWDFELKLILEGEQVPACILGAEGASGPQLGWVSWVKSAPFRRDPDDTVLALEIVQGGRDEPEIADRQA
;
A
#
# COMPACT_ATOMS: atom_id res chain seq x y z
N MET A 1 10.63 15.72 -4.88
CA MET A 1 10.86 15.45 -6.31
C MET A 1 9.80 14.49 -6.77
N GLY A 2 8.84 14.99 -7.54
CA GLY A 2 7.73 14.17 -8.00
C GLY A 2 8.24 13.01 -8.85
N THR A 3 7.89 11.81 -8.48
CA THR A 3 7.96 10.65 -9.35
C THR A 3 6.98 10.92 -10.48
N GLU A 4 7.51 11.30 -11.64
CA GLU A 4 6.76 11.25 -12.88
C GLU A 4 6.23 9.83 -13.03
N SER A 5 4.94 9.68 -12.83
CA SER A 5 4.18 8.51 -13.25
C SER A 5 4.43 8.36 -14.74
N GLY A 6 5.36 7.47 -15.10
CA GLY A 6 5.67 7.18 -16.49
C GLY A 6 4.39 6.73 -17.16
N THR A 7 3.87 7.57 -18.03
CA THR A 7 2.83 7.23 -19.00
C THR A 7 3.41 6.12 -19.84
N ILE A 8 3.06 4.87 -19.49
CA ILE A 8 3.36 3.69 -20.30
C ILE A 8 2.55 3.90 -21.57
N HIS A 9 3.24 4.25 -22.65
CA HIS A 9 2.62 4.38 -23.96
C HIS A 9 1.91 3.06 -24.29
N SER A 10 0.60 3.16 -24.46
CA SER A 10 -0.34 2.07 -24.72
C SER A 10 -0.22 1.49 -26.14
N ASP A 11 0.89 1.68 -26.80
CA ASP A 11 1.08 1.21 -28.17
C ASP A 11 1.69 -0.19 -28.14
N LEU A 12 0.84 -1.19 -28.37
CA LEU A 12 1.28 -2.60 -28.54
C LEU A 12 2.42 -2.75 -29.54
N ALA A 13 2.47 -1.89 -30.56
CA ALA A 13 3.52 -1.89 -31.56
C ALA A 13 4.84 -1.30 -31.06
N ALA A 14 4.81 -0.49 -30.00
CA ALA A 14 6.01 0.14 -29.43
C ALA A 14 6.68 -0.71 -28.33
N THR A 15 6.02 -1.77 -27.85
CA THR A 15 6.53 -2.62 -26.79
C THR A 15 7.10 -3.91 -27.35
N GLU A 16 8.34 -4.27 -27.02
CA GLU A 16 9.02 -5.51 -27.44
C GLU A 16 8.15 -6.76 -27.19
N VAL A 17 7.44 -6.79 -26.06
CA VAL A 17 6.55 -7.90 -25.70
C VAL A 17 5.31 -7.95 -26.60
N GLY A 18 4.73 -6.81 -26.97
CA GLY A 18 3.59 -6.72 -27.89
C GLY A 18 3.95 -7.17 -29.31
N GLU A 19 5.13 -6.79 -29.80
CA GLU A 19 5.62 -7.28 -31.07
C GLU A 19 5.89 -8.80 -31.08
N LYS A 20 6.47 -9.31 -29.98
CA LYS A 20 6.71 -10.75 -29.82
C LYS A 20 5.40 -11.54 -29.80
N LEU A 21 4.39 -11.05 -29.09
CA LEU A 21 3.05 -11.66 -29.05
C LEU A 21 2.42 -11.72 -30.46
N ARG A 22 2.65 -10.72 -31.29
CA ARG A 22 2.14 -10.69 -32.67
C ARG A 22 2.90 -11.62 -33.60
N ARG A 23 4.23 -11.71 -33.46
CA ARG A 23 5.09 -12.53 -34.34
C ARG A 23 5.08 -14.01 -33.99
N GLU A 24 5.07 -14.31 -32.69
CA GLU A 24 5.19 -15.66 -32.15
C GLU A 24 4.09 -15.95 -31.11
N PRO A 25 2.79 -15.87 -31.51
CA PRO A 25 1.67 -16.07 -30.59
C PRO A 25 1.66 -17.47 -29.97
N PHE A 26 2.20 -18.45 -30.69
CA PHE A 26 2.31 -19.85 -30.28
C PHE A 26 3.24 -20.06 -29.07
N ALA A 27 4.12 -19.10 -28.75
CA ALA A 27 5.02 -19.16 -27.61
C ALA A 27 4.36 -18.72 -26.29
N PHE A 28 3.15 -18.17 -26.35
CA PHE A 28 2.42 -17.67 -25.20
C PHE A 28 1.27 -18.59 -24.80
N ASP A 29 1.08 -18.75 -23.49
CA ASP A 29 -0.14 -19.32 -22.93
C ASP A 29 -1.31 -18.35 -23.13
N PHE A 30 -2.52 -18.86 -23.38
CA PHE A 30 -3.70 -18.04 -23.63
C PHE A 30 -3.99 -17.05 -22.52
N PHE A 31 -3.99 -17.50 -21.27
CA PHE A 31 -4.32 -16.64 -20.13
C PHE A 31 -3.27 -15.53 -19.94
N GLN A 32 -2.00 -15.88 -20.12
CA GLN A 32 -0.91 -14.91 -20.03
C GLN A 32 -0.96 -13.89 -21.18
N ALA A 33 -1.29 -14.33 -22.39
CA ALA A 33 -1.43 -13.42 -23.53
C ALA A 33 -2.54 -12.39 -23.32
N VAL A 34 -3.70 -12.83 -22.81
CA VAL A 34 -4.82 -11.91 -22.52
C VAL A 34 -4.46 -10.95 -21.38
N ARG A 35 -3.82 -11.45 -20.30
CA ARG A 35 -3.33 -10.61 -19.19
C ARG A 35 -2.35 -9.54 -19.67
N LEU A 36 -1.42 -9.89 -20.56
CA LEU A 36 -0.48 -8.94 -21.16
C LEU A 36 -1.21 -7.89 -22.00
N LEU A 37 -2.19 -8.29 -22.81
CA LEU A 37 -3.01 -7.35 -23.57
C LEU A 37 -3.78 -6.38 -22.69
N GLU A 38 -4.38 -6.85 -21.57
CA GLU A 38 -5.08 -5.99 -20.62
C GLU A 38 -4.14 -4.98 -19.93
N ARG A 39 -2.87 -5.35 -19.71
CA ARG A 39 -1.85 -4.43 -19.16
C ARG A 39 -1.35 -3.41 -20.19
N LEU A 40 -1.19 -3.84 -21.45
CA LEU A 40 -0.70 -2.97 -22.51
C LEU A 40 -1.77 -1.99 -23.01
N LEU A 41 -3.04 -2.30 -22.82
CA LEU A 41 -4.18 -1.50 -23.26
C LEU A 41 -5.12 -1.14 -22.10
N PRO A 42 -4.68 -0.39 -21.10
CA PRO A 42 -5.45 -0.10 -19.88
C PRO A 42 -6.71 0.74 -20.16
N GLU A 43 -6.73 1.49 -21.27
CA GLU A 43 -7.88 2.31 -21.67
C GLU A 43 -9.05 1.50 -22.23
N ARG A 44 -8.80 0.25 -22.63
CA ARG A 44 -9.82 -0.63 -23.16
C ARG A 44 -10.52 -1.42 -22.06
N THR A 45 -11.76 -1.80 -22.33
CA THR A 45 -12.55 -2.58 -21.36
C THR A 45 -12.00 -4.01 -21.25
N SER A 46 -11.79 -4.50 -20.03
CA SER A 46 -11.38 -5.88 -19.77
C SER A 46 -12.31 -6.89 -20.42
N VAL A 47 -11.75 -8.01 -20.83
CA VAL A 47 -12.42 -9.08 -21.55
C VAL A 47 -13.65 -9.61 -20.78
N GLY A 48 -14.78 -9.78 -21.49
CA GLY A 48 -15.98 -10.45 -21.00
C GLY A 48 -16.88 -9.59 -20.10
N ARG A 49 -16.65 -8.29 -19.99
CA ARG A 49 -17.63 -7.36 -19.45
C ARG A 49 -18.79 -7.15 -20.44
N PHE A 50 -19.94 -6.63 -19.95
CA PHE A 50 -21.03 -6.22 -20.84
C PHE A 50 -20.69 -4.87 -21.48
N ALA A 51 -19.76 -4.92 -22.46
CA ALA A 51 -19.33 -3.77 -23.23
C ALA A 51 -19.48 -4.07 -24.73
N HIS A 52 -19.43 -3.03 -25.56
CA HIS A 52 -19.44 -3.20 -26.99
C HIS A 52 -18.17 -3.98 -27.42
N PRO A 53 -18.25 -4.96 -28.34
CA PRO A 53 -17.11 -5.80 -28.73
C PRO A 53 -15.88 -5.02 -29.22
N ASP A 54 -16.07 -3.85 -29.81
CA ASP A 54 -14.97 -3.01 -30.30
C ASP A 54 -14.26 -2.23 -29.20
N THR A 55 -14.87 -2.11 -28.01
CA THR A 55 -14.25 -1.45 -26.85
C THR A 55 -13.48 -2.43 -25.97
N GLU A 56 -13.68 -3.74 -26.12
CA GLU A 56 -12.94 -4.77 -25.39
C GLU A 56 -11.48 -4.84 -25.87
N VAL A 57 -10.59 -5.26 -24.95
CA VAL A 57 -9.16 -5.43 -25.22
C VAL A 57 -8.91 -6.43 -26.34
N ALA A 58 -9.62 -7.56 -26.34
CA ALA A 58 -9.45 -8.62 -27.31
C ALA A 58 -10.78 -9.20 -27.79
N ARG A 59 -10.84 -9.53 -29.07
CA ARG A 59 -11.93 -10.25 -29.69
C ARG A 59 -11.47 -11.65 -30.07
N PHE A 60 -12.12 -12.68 -29.53
CA PHE A 60 -11.72 -14.07 -29.77
C PHE A 60 -12.46 -14.68 -30.95
N ALA A 61 -11.74 -15.53 -31.68
CA ALA A 61 -12.27 -16.35 -32.78
C ALA A 61 -11.71 -17.77 -32.65
N ALA A 62 -12.47 -18.77 -33.09
CA ALA A 62 -11.99 -20.14 -33.16
C ALA A 62 -11.30 -20.41 -34.50
N HIS A 63 -10.21 -21.18 -34.51
CA HIS A 63 -9.55 -21.60 -35.73
C HIS A 63 -10.27 -22.77 -36.41
N PRO A 64 -10.87 -22.59 -37.59
CA PRO A 64 -11.57 -23.66 -38.29
C PRO A 64 -10.56 -24.59 -38.99
N SER A 65 -10.07 -25.59 -38.28
CA SER A 65 -9.13 -26.59 -38.79
C SER A 65 -9.56 -27.98 -38.38
N LEU A 66 -9.18 -29.00 -39.17
CA LEU A 66 -9.32 -30.41 -38.82
C LEU A 66 -7.98 -31.02 -38.35
N ALA A 67 -6.90 -30.26 -38.42
CA ALA A 67 -5.59 -30.69 -37.95
C ALA A 67 -5.47 -30.55 -36.43
N PHE A 68 -4.64 -31.38 -35.80
CA PHE A 68 -4.35 -31.25 -34.37
C PHE A 68 -3.65 -29.91 -34.11
N PRO A 69 -4.09 -29.14 -33.10
CA PRO A 69 -3.52 -27.82 -32.84
C PRO A 69 -2.11 -27.92 -32.23
N ALA A 70 -1.17 -27.17 -32.78
CA ALA A 70 0.21 -27.13 -32.30
C ALA A 70 0.39 -26.26 -31.04
N SER A 71 -0.50 -25.29 -30.84
CA SER A 71 -0.46 -24.33 -29.75
C SER A 71 -1.86 -23.89 -29.35
N GLN A 72 -1.98 -23.19 -28.24
CA GLN A 72 -3.28 -22.65 -27.77
C GLN A 72 -3.73 -21.48 -28.65
N ILE A 73 -2.81 -20.62 -29.08
CA ILE A 73 -3.08 -19.42 -29.87
C ILE A 73 -2.53 -19.66 -31.29
N GLN A 74 -3.39 -19.48 -32.29
CA GLN A 74 -3.03 -19.60 -33.71
C GLN A 74 -2.42 -18.32 -34.27
N ALA A 75 -3.09 -17.17 -34.02
CA ALA A 75 -2.68 -15.88 -34.53
C ALA A 75 -3.23 -14.74 -33.66
N VAL A 76 -2.51 -13.64 -33.65
CA VAL A 76 -2.94 -12.38 -33.01
C VAL A 76 -2.81 -11.28 -34.07
N HIS A 77 -3.94 -10.62 -34.37
CA HIS A 77 -4.02 -9.50 -35.29
C HIS A 77 -4.32 -8.24 -34.50
N CYS A 78 -3.45 -7.25 -34.62
CA CYS A 78 -3.57 -5.96 -33.94
C CYS A 78 -3.90 -4.87 -34.98
N PRO A 79 -5.18 -4.62 -35.29
CA PRO A 79 -5.58 -3.49 -36.13
C PRO A 79 -5.45 -2.19 -35.32
N GLU A 80 -5.13 -1.07 -36.00
CA GLU A 80 -4.87 0.21 -35.35
C GLU A 80 -6.11 0.78 -34.63
N ASP A 81 -7.31 0.61 -35.18
CA ASP A 81 -8.55 1.21 -34.66
C ASP A 81 -9.53 0.23 -33.99
N HIS A 82 -9.26 -1.06 -34.02
CA HIS A 82 -10.19 -2.08 -33.53
C HIS A 82 -9.61 -2.90 -32.38
N ALA A 83 -10.48 -3.69 -31.73
CA ALA A 83 -10.05 -4.67 -30.73
C ALA A 83 -9.05 -5.67 -31.32
N VAL A 84 -8.05 -6.08 -30.54
CA VAL A 84 -7.09 -7.11 -30.94
C VAL A 84 -7.83 -8.41 -31.24
N LYS A 85 -7.71 -8.94 -32.45
CA LYS A 85 -8.32 -10.22 -32.83
C LYS A 85 -7.36 -11.37 -32.53
N MET A 86 -7.76 -12.23 -31.57
CA MET A 86 -7.01 -13.42 -31.19
C MET A 86 -7.73 -14.69 -31.66
N ILE A 87 -7.05 -15.50 -32.47
CA ILE A 87 -7.57 -16.76 -32.95
C ILE A 87 -7.01 -17.87 -32.09
N VAL A 88 -7.91 -18.65 -31.44
CA VAL A 88 -7.56 -19.72 -30.53
C VAL A 88 -7.85 -21.11 -31.12
N ASN A 89 -7.11 -22.10 -30.62
CA ASN A 89 -7.20 -23.50 -31.08
C ASN A 89 -7.84 -24.43 -30.04
N PHE A 90 -7.85 -24.06 -28.78
CA PHE A 90 -8.20 -24.97 -27.67
C PHE A 90 -9.70 -25.00 -27.35
N MET A 91 -10.46 -24.01 -27.82
CA MET A 91 -11.90 -23.89 -27.53
C MET A 91 -12.65 -23.24 -28.68
N GLY A 92 -13.81 -23.81 -29.04
CA GLY A 92 -14.69 -23.26 -30.05
C GLY A 92 -15.83 -24.21 -30.39
N LEU A 93 -16.81 -23.71 -31.15
CA LEU A 93 -17.91 -24.55 -31.67
C LEU A 93 -17.44 -25.45 -32.81
N THR A 94 -16.46 -25.01 -33.58
CA THR A 94 -15.85 -25.72 -34.71
C THR A 94 -14.35 -25.92 -34.52
N GLY A 95 -13.75 -26.83 -35.27
CA GLY A 95 -12.33 -27.18 -35.14
C GLY A 95 -12.13 -28.59 -34.56
N PRO A 96 -10.87 -29.02 -34.35
CA PRO A 96 -10.55 -30.38 -33.93
C PRO A 96 -11.10 -30.73 -32.53
N LEU A 97 -11.26 -29.73 -31.67
CA LEU A 97 -11.84 -29.85 -30.34
C LEU A 97 -13.23 -29.20 -30.25
N GLY A 98 -13.85 -28.91 -31.41
CA GLY A 98 -15.14 -28.28 -31.50
C GLY A 98 -16.28 -29.20 -31.07
N VAL A 99 -17.32 -28.60 -30.46
CA VAL A 99 -18.52 -29.33 -29.98
C VAL A 99 -19.41 -29.75 -31.15
N LEU A 100 -19.40 -29.00 -32.26
CA LEU A 100 -20.17 -29.30 -33.44
C LEU A 100 -19.53 -30.47 -34.25
N PRO A 101 -20.35 -31.32 -34.89
CA PRO A 101 -19.86 -32.39 -35.74
C PRO A 101 -18.92 -31.91 -36.85
N ASN A 102 -17.91 -32.71 -37.21
CA ASN A 102 -16.90 -32.39 -38.20
C ASN A 102 -17.43 -31.88 -39.57
N PRO A 103 -18.59 -32.34 -40.10
CA PRO A 103 -19.13 -31.79 -41.35
C PRO A 103 -19.34 -30.26 -41.32
N TYR A 104 -19.70 -29.68 -40.16
CA TYR A 104 -19.81 -28.22 -40.04
C TYR A 104 -18.46 -27.52 -40.17
N THR A 105 -17.40 -28.08 -39.58
CA THR A 105 -16.04 -27.55 -39.74
C THR A 105 -15.59 -27.64 -41.20
N SER A 106 -15.86 -28.76 -41.84
CA SER A 106 -15.54 -28.96 -43.30
C SER A 106 -16.28 -27.96 -44.18
N LEU A 107 -17.58 -27.72 -43.92
CA LEU A 107 -18.39 -26.72 -44.60
C LEU A 107 -17.80 -25.31 -44.47
N ILE A 108 -17.40 -24.93 -43.24
CA ILE A 108 -16.81 -23.62 -42.99
C ILE A 108 -15.49 -23.47 -43.74
N ILE A 109 -14.64 -24.49 -43.72
CA ILE A 109 -13.38 -24.47 -44.47
C ILE A 109 -13.64 -24.31 -45.97
N GLU A 110 -14.62 -25.01 -46.54
CA GLU A 110 -15.01 -24.88 -47.93
C GLU A 110 -15.51 -23.47 -48.28
N ARG A 111 -16.40 -22.89 -47.43
CA ARG A 111 -16.88 -21.52 -47.58
C ARG A 111 -15.75 -20.49 -47.51
N LEU A 112 -14.82 -20.65 -46.58
CA LEU A 112 -13.64 -19.77 -46.48
C LEU A 112 -12.77 -19.83 -47.74
N ARG A 113 -12.62 -21.01 -48.36
CA ARG A 113 -11.92 -21.15 -49.67
C ARG A 113 -12.66 -20.42 -50.79
N ALA A 114 -14.00 -20.34 -50.69
CA ALA A 114 -14.84 -19.57 -51.60
C ALA A 114 -14.92 -18.07 -51.23
N SER A 115 -14.09 -17.59 -50.30
CA SER A 115 -14.09 -16.22 -49.79
C SER A 115 -15.37 -15.78 -49.05
N ASP A 116 -16.18 -16.74 -48.58
CA ASP A 116 -17.37 -16.51 -47.78
C ASP A 116 -17.06 -16.80 -46.28
N SER A 117 -16.92 -15.75 -45.51
CA SER A 117 -16.63 -15.83 -44.07
C SER A 117 -17.90 -15.84 -43.19
N SER A 118 -19.09 -15.64 -43.77
CA SER A 118 -20.34 -15.42 -43.04
C SER A 118 -20.66 -16.51 -42.00
N PRO A 119 -20.53 -17.81 -42.29
CA PRO A 119 -20.82 -18.86 -41.32
C PRO A 119 -19.83 -18.87 -40.14
N ARG A 120 -18.53 -18.62 -40.45
CA ARG A 120 -17.51 -18.48 -39.38
C ARG A 120 -17.80 -17.29 -38.48
N ASP A 121 -18.04 -16.13 -39.06
CA ASP A 121 -18.22 -14.88 -38.33
C ASP A 121 -19.48 -14.93 -37.48
N PHE A 122 -20.53 -15.64 -37.93
CA PHE A 122 -21.71 -15.93 -37.13
C PHE A 122 -21.39 -16.80 -35.89
N LEU A 123 -20.62 -17.86 -36.05
CA LEU A 123 -20.23 -18.73 -34.93
C LEU A 123 -19.24 -18.05 -34.01
N ASP A 124 -18.41 -17.14 -34.51
CA ASP A 124 -17.44 -16.40 -33.71
C ASP A 124 -18.10 -15.42 -32.73
N ILE A 125 -19.36 -15.03 -32.94
CA ILE A 125 -20.16 -14.29 -31.95
C ILE A 125 -20.27 -15.09 -30.65
N PHE A 126 -20.59 -16.38 -30.78
CA PHE A 126 -20.71 -17.28 -29.63
C PHE A 126 -19.35 -17.67 -29.08
N ASN A 127 -18.37 -17.98 -29.96
CA ASN A 127 -17.01 -18.33 -29.58
C ASN A 127 -16.39 -17.23 -28.72
N HIS A 128 -16.49 -15.98 -29.16
CA HIS A 128 -15.99 -14.84 -28.42
C HIS A 128 -16.58 -14.80 -27.00
N ARG A 129 -17.90 -14.95 -26.87
CA ARG A 129 -18.54 -14.88 -25.56
C ARG A 129 -18.14 -16.03 -24.65
N ILE A 130 -18.08 -17.24 -25.16
CA ILE A 130 -17.71 -18.44 -24.40
C ILE A 130 -16.26 -18.35 -23.92
N ILE A 131 -15.33 -17.98 -24.79
CA ILE A 131 -13.91 -17.83 -24.47
C ILE A 131 -13.69 -16.69 -23.47
N SER A 132 -14.40 -15.57 -23.65
CA SER A 132 -14.36 -14.44 -22.70
C SER A 132 -14.85 -14.84 -21.30
N LEU A 133 -15.94 -15.62 -21.21
CA LEU A 133 -16.44 -16.13 -19.94
C LEU A 133 -15.49 -17.15 -19.30
N PHE A 134 -14.82 -17.96 -20.12
CA PHE A 134 -13.81 -18.89 -19.65
C PHE A 134 -12.61 -18.15 -19.01
N TYR A 135 -12.10 -17.10 -19.67
CA TYR A 135 -11.06 -16.25 -19.11
C TYR A 135 -11.50 -15.60 -17.79
N ARG A 136 -12.75 -15.07 -17.73
CA ARG A 136 -13.30 -14.49 -16.50
C ARG A 136 -13.43 -15.51 -15.36
N ALA A 137 -13.83 -16.75 -15.68
CA ALA A 137 -13.91 -17.82 -14.68
C ALA A 137 -12.54 -18.16 -14.10
N TRP A 138 -11.50 -18.21 -14.93
CA TRP A 138 -10.13 -18.39 -14.49
C TRP A 138 -9.65 -17.21 -13.63
N ARG A 139 -9.88 -15.97 -14.06
CA ARG A 139 -9.49 -14.73 -13.37
C ARG A 139 -10.14 -14.60 -12.00
N LYS A 140 -11.38 -15.05 -11.84
CA LYS A 140 -12.15 -14.90 -10.60
C LYS A 140 -11.41 -15.37 -9.34
N TYR A 141 -10.56 -16.38 -9.48
CA TYR A 141 -9.82 -16.97 -8.37
C TYR A 141 -8.34 -16.57 -8.36
N ARG A 142 -7.97 -15.57 -9.14
CA ARG A 142 -6.60 -15.04 -9.25
C ARG A 142 -6.56 -13.62 -8.71
N PHE A 143 -6.21 -13.49 -7.41
CA PHE A 143 -6.13 -12.18 -6.77
C PHE A 143 -4.99 -11.32 -7.36
N ASP A 144 -3.87 -11.95 -7.78
CA ASP A 144 -2.73 -11.29 -8.43
C ASP A 144 -3.13 -10.52 -9.69
N VAL A 145 -4.02 -11.09 -10.52
CA VAL A 145 -4.50 -10.45 -11.74
C VAL A 145 -5.44 -9.28 -11.43
N ALA A 146 -6.31 -9.43 -10.43
CA ALA A 146 -7.21 -8.37 -9.99
C ALA A 146 -6.44 -7.18 -9.39
N TYR A 147 -5.42 -7.47 -8.57
CA TYR A 147 -4.54 -6.48 -7.97
C TYR A 147 -3.78 -5.66 -9.03
N GLU A 148 -3.17 -6.33 -10.03
CA GLU A 148 -2.46 -5.65 -11.12
C GLU A 148 -3.31 -4.67 -11.93
N GLN A 149 -4.61 -4.92 -12.03
CA GLN A 149 -5.55 -4.06 -12.76
C GLN A 149 -6.12 -2.94 -11.90
N GLY A 150 -5.64 -2.77 -10.67
CA GLY A 150 -6.17 -1.81 -9.72
C GLY A 150 -7.61 -2.12 -9.28
N GLU A 151 -8.10 -3.33 -9.59
CA GLU A 151 -9.39 -3.78 -9.09
C GLU A 151 -9.24 -4.16 -7.62
N ARG A 152 -10.25 -3.78 -6.82
CA ARG A 152 -10.31 -4.16 -5.41
C ARG A 152 -10.50 -5.68 -5.30
N ASP A 153 -9.39 -6.41 -5.18
CA ASP A 153 -9.42 -7.84 -5.00
C ASP A 153 -10.00 -8.23 -3.63
N LEU A 154 -10.66 -9.38 -3.59
CA LEU A 154 -11.28 -9.88 -2.36
C LEU A 154 -10.24 -10.20 -1.27
N PHE A 155 -9.04 -10.59 -1.68
CA PHE A 155 -7.98 -10.99 -0.75
C PHE A 155 -7.45 -9.79 0.03
N SER A 156 -7.04 -8.71 -0.65
CA SER A 156 -6.60 -7.46 -0.01
C SER A 156 -7.71 -6.87 0.88
N ARG A 157 -8.98 -6.95 0.42
CA ARG A 157 -10.11 -6.52 1.25
C ARG A 157 -10.26 -7.33 2.53
N HIS A 158 -10.04 -8.64 2.48
CA HIS A 158 -10.09 -9.46 3.69
C HIS A 158 -8.93 -9.16 4.64
N LEU A 159 -7.71 -8.93 4.13
CA LEU A 159 -6.57 -8.52 4.94
C LEU A 159 -6.81 -7.17 5.62
N LEU A 160 -7.33 -6.18 4.87
CA LEU A 160 -7.74 -4.89 5.45
C LEU A 160 -8.84 -5.06 6.51
N SER A 161 -9.78 -5.99 6.31
CA SER A 161 -10.83 -6.27 7.31
C SER A 161 -10.25 -6.85 8.61
N LEU A 162 -9.20 -7.66 8.55
CA LEU A 162 -8.52 -8.20 9.74
C LEU A 162 -7.88 -7.10 10.62
N ILE A 163 -7.42 -6.03 10.01
CA ILE A 163 -6.81 -4.90 10.71
C ILE A 163 -7.79 -3.77 11.05
N GLY A 164 -9.08 -3.92 10.68
CA GLY A 164 -10.13 -2.96 10.99
C GLY A 164 -10.45 -1.95 9.87
N LEU A 165 -9.77 -2.03 8.71
CA LEU A 165 -9.97 -1.14 7.56
C LEU A 165 -10.89 -1.73 6.48
N GLY A 166 -11.79 -2.63 6.86
CA GLY A 166 -12.70 -3.30 5.93
C GLY A 166 -13.73 -2.40 5.26
N SER A 167 -14.10 -1.29 5.91
CA SER A 167 -15.06 -0.31 5.39
C SER A 167 -14.40 0.61 4.37
N GLU A 168 -15.11 0.91 3.26
CA GLU A 168 -14.58 1.76 2.18
C GLU A 168 -14.20 3.18 2.64
N GLY A 169 -14.95 3.74 3.60
CA GLY A 169 -14.69 5.08 4.13
C GLY A 169 -13.46 5.21 5.03
N LEU A 170 -12.79 4.10 5.38
CA LEU A 170 -11.58 4.11 6.22
C LEU A 170 -10.28 3.93 5.44
N ARG A 171 -10.37 3.66 4.13
CA ARG A 171 -9.23 3.40 3.26
C ARG A 171 -8.60 4.68 2.76
N ASP A 172 -7.31 4.61 2.42
CA ASP A 172 -6.54 5.70 1.84
C ASP A 172 -6.58 7.00 2.69
N ARG A 173 -6.71 6.88 4.00
CA ARG A 173 -6.80 8.01 4.95
C ARG A 173 -5.52 8.22 5.75
N GLN A 174 -4.67 7.22 5.82
CA GLN A 174 -3.42 7.26 6.58
C GLN A 174 -2.32 7.94 5.75
N ALA A 175 -1.30 8.49 6.42
CA ALA A 175 -0.12 9.02 5.74
C ALA A 175 0.70 7.93 5.01
N MET A 176 0.46 6.67 5.36
CA MET A 176 1.03 5.51 4.69
C MET A 176 0.00 4.84 3.76
N SER A 177 0.48 4.14 2.73
CA SER A 177 -0.41 3.44 1.80
C SER A 177 -1.07 2.23 2.45
N ASP A 178 -2.30 1.91 2.03
CA ASP A 178 -3.03 0.71 2.48
C ASP A 178 -2.26 -0.58 2.16
N ASP A 179 -1.47 -0.61 1.07
CA ASP A 179 -0.63 -1.75 0.70
C ASP A 179 0.44 -2.05 1.76
N THR A 180 1.00 -1.01 2.37
CA THR A 180 1.94 -1.15 3.49
C THR A 180 1.25 -1.78 4.70
N LEU A 181 0.03 -1.36 5.00
CA LEU A 181 -0.77 -1.94 6.09
C LEU A 181 -1.14 -3.41 5.82
N ILE A 182 -1.41 -3.76 4.56
CA ILE A 182 -1.65 -5.14 4.13
C ILE A 182 -0.40 -6.00 4.38
N TYR A 183 0.79 -5.50 4.07
CA TYR A 183 2.06 -6.21 4.30
C TYR A 183 2.24 -6.58 5.77
N TYR A 184 1.96 -5.65 6.68
CA TYR A 184 2.08 -5.88 8.13
C TYR A 184 0.80 -6.42 8.77
N SER A 185 -0.21 -6.81 8.00
CA SER A 185 -1.52 -7.24 8.53
C SER A 185 -1.43 -8.38 9.55
N GLY A 186 -0.47 -9.29 9.40
CA GLY A 186 -0.26 -10.38 10.35
C GLY A 186 0.16 -9.92 11.75
N LEU A 187 0.96 -8.85 11.86
CA LEU A 187 1.35 -8.24 13.14
C LEU A 187 0.26 -7.32 13.69
N LEU A 188 -0.39 -6.56 12.81
CA LEU A 188 -1.44 -5.60 13.18
C LEU A 188 -2.75 -6.28 13.64
N ALA A 189 -3.04 -7.49 13.13
CA ALA A 189 -4.23 -8.24 13.53
C ALA A 189 -4.11 -8.90 14.91
N GLN A 190 -2.90 -9.03 15.46
CA GLN A 190 -2.69 -9.64 16.78
C GLN A 190 -3.33 -8.81 17.90
N ARG A 191 -3.95 -9.52 18.85
CA ARG A 191 -4.51 -8.93 20.08
C ARG A 191 -4.08 -9.78 21.29
N PRO A 192 -3.51 -9.17 22.34
CA PRO A 192 -3.11 -7.76 22.49
C PRO A 192 -1.94 -7.38 21.58
N ARG A 193 -1.83 -6.11 21.22
CA ARG A 193 -0.69 -5.56 20.48
C ARG A 193 0.54 -5.50 21.39
N THR A 194 1.67 -6.00 20.92
CA THR A 194 2.90 -6.11 21.72
C THR A 194 3.92 -5.03 21.31
N ALA A 195 4.72 -4.54 22.27
CA ALA A 195 5.81 -3.61 21.97
C ALA A 195 6.80 -4.20 20.94
N GLN A 196 7.04 -5.51 20.99
CA GLN A 196 7.90 -6.19 20.02
C GLN A 196 7.34 -6.15 18.59
N ALA A 197 6.02 -6.24 18.42
CA ALA A 197 5.40 -6.12 17.09
C ALA A 197 5.58 -4.69 16.54
N LEU A 198 5.39 -3.67 17.38
CA LEU A 198 5.65 -2.27 16.99
C LEU A 198 7.13 -2.08 16.61
N GLN A 199 8.05 -2.59 17.41
CA GLN A 199 9.49 -2.54 17.12
C GLN A 199 9.82 -3.15 15.77
N GLN A 200 9.29 -4.34 15.48
CA GLN A 200 9.53 -5.02 14.20
C GLN A 200 8.97 -4.24 13.01
N ILE A 201 7.76 -3.70 13.12
CA ILE A 201 7.13 -2.90 12.07
C ILE A 201 7.97 -1.66 11.77
N LEU A 202 8.33 -0.90 12.80
CA LEU A 202 9.10 0.34 12.63
C LEU A 202 10.51 0.06 12.11
N ALA A 203 11.18 -0.97 12.62
CA ALA A 203 12.52 -1.34 12.17
C ALA A 203 12.55 -1.77 10.70
N ASP A 204 11.56 -2.56 10.26
CA ASP A 204 11.46 -3.02 8.88
C ASP A 204 11.01 -1.90 7.92
N TYR A 205 10.04 -1.07 8.35
CA TYR A 205 9.51 0.01 7.51
C TYR A 205 10.51 1.14 7.25
N PHE A 206 11.23 1.55 8.30
CA PHE A 206 12.22 2.65 8.20
C PHE A 206 13.64 2.18 7.91
N ASP A 207 13.91 0.89 7.97
CA ASP A 207 15.26 0.30 7.84
C ASP A 207 16.29 0.94 8.79
N VAL A 208 15.88 1.06 10.07
CA VAL A 208 16.71 1.66 11.15
C VAL A 208 16.62 0.80 12.42
N PRO A 209 17.65 0.83 13.28
CA PRO A 209 17.57 0.21 14.60
C PRO A 209 16.49 0.89 15.45
N VAL A 210 15.57 0.10 16.01
CA VAL A 210 14.46 0.57 16.85
C VAL A 210 14.45 -0.22 18.15
N GLU A 211 14.30 0.48 19.27
CA GLU A 211 14.05 -0.11 20.58
C GLU A 211 12.81 0.52 21.20
N ILE A 212 11.99 -0.25 21.88
CA ILE A 212 10.78 0.22 22.55
C ILE A 212 10.95 0.09 24.05
N GLU A 213 11.13 1.23 24.73
CA GLU A 213 11.15 1.30 26.18
C GLU A 213 9.73 1.44 26.72
N GLN A 214 9.27 0.39 27.40
CA GLN A 214 7.95 0.38 28.04
C GLN A 214 8.03 1.04 29.43
N PHE A 215 6.90 1.56 29.92
CA PHE A 215 6.80 2.17 31.24
C PHE A 215 7.72 3.39 31.41
N ALA A 216 7.82 4.22 30.39
CA ALA A 216 8.48 5.51 30.49
C ALA A 216 7.59 6.45 31.32
N GLY A 217 7.94 6.63 32.60
CA GLY A 217 7.13 7.45 33.51
C GLY A 217 7.08 8.92 33.12
N ALA A 218 5.94 9.55 33.35
CA ALA A 218 5.75 10.98 33.13
C ALA A 218 4.88 11.62 34.24
N TRP A 219 5.08 12.93 34.42
CA TRP A 219 4.21 13.73 35.27
C TRP A 219 3.02 14.23 34.47
N TYR A 220 1.80 13.96 34.94
CA TYR A 220 0.55 14.40 34.35
C TYR A 220 -0.12 15.42 35.23
N ARG A 221 -0.49 16.54 34.65
CA ARG A 221 -1.18 17.60 35.37
C ARG A 221 -2.60 17.18 35.68
N LEU A 222 -2.99 17.36 36.93
CA LEU A 222 -4.35 17.10 37.39
C LEU A 222 -5.28 18.24 36.96
N ASP A 223 -6.48 17.89 36.54
CA ASP A 223 -7.53 18.87 36.29
C ASP A 223 -7.84 19.63 37.57
N ARG A 224 -8.20 20.91 37.44
CA ARG A 224 -8.47 21.80 38.61
C ARG A 224 -9.55 21.25 39.53
N GLU A 225 -10.46 20.43 39.02
CA GLU A 225 -11.54 19.81 39.80
C GLU A 225 -11.06 18.65 40.67
N THR A 226 -10.00 17.95 40.22
CA THR A 226 -9.42 16.80 40.93
C THR A 226 -8.27 17.17 41.88
N GLN A 227 -7.77 18.40 41.79
CA GLN A 227 -6.74 18.91 42.72
C GLN A 227 -7.32 19.09 44.12
N CYS A 228 -6.57 18.63 45.13
CA CYS A 228 -6.95 18.84 46.54
C CYS A 228 -7.04 20.33 46.89
N ARG A 229 -8.21 20.80 47.34
CA ARG A 229 -8.43 22.15 47.83
C ARG A 229 -8.97 22.08 49.23
N LEU A 230 -8.30 22.77 50.14
CA LEU A 230 -8.79 22.99 51.52
C LEU A 230 -9.87 24.07 51.44
N SER A 231 -11.12 23.68 51.27
CA SER A 231 -12.30 24.56 51.32
C SER A 231 -13.23 24.10 52.43
N GLU A 232 -14.09 25.02 52.92
CA GLU A 232 -15.10 24.68 53.92
C GLU A 232 -16.21 23.77 53.40
N ASP A 233 -16.37 23.68 52.08
CA ASP A 233 -17.25 22.72 51.43
C ASP A 233 -16.52 21.36 51.30
N SER A 234 -17.12 20.32 51.88
CA SER A 234 -16.63 18.94 51.84
C SER A 234 -16.70 18.38 50.42
N SER A 235 -15.68 18.69 49.60
CA SER A 235 -15.49 18.03 48.33
C SER A 235 -14.71 16.73 48.57
N GLU A 236 -15.07 15.65 47.88
CA GLU A 236 -14.39 14.34 47.97
C GLU A 236 -12.88 14.46 47.73
N SER A 237 -12.44 15.45 46.92
CA SER A 237 -11.03 15.76 46.65
C SER A 237 -10.26 16.33 47.84
N GLY A 238 -10.94 16.81 48.89
CA GLY A 238 -10.32 17.34 50.12
C GLY A 238 -10.25 16.34 51.27
N GLU A 239 -10.90 15.18 51.16
CA GLU A 239 -10.98 14.21 52.26
C GLU A 239 -9.80 13.24 52.25
N LEU A 240 -9.04 13.23 53.33
CA LEU A 240 -7.90 12.33 53.53
C LEU A 240 -8.36 10.86 53.48
N GLY A 241 -7.78 10.07 52.59
CA GLY A 241 -8.11 8.66 52.42
C GLY A 241 -9.19 8.37 51.36
N PHE A 242 -9.90 9.37 50.83
CA PHE A 242 -10.92 9.20 49.81
C PHE A 242 -10.53 9.72 48.40
N GLY A 243 -9.66 10.68 48.30
CA GLY A 243 -9.29 11.23 46.99
C GLY A 243 -8.31 12.39 47.04
N ALA A 244 -7.82 12.75 48.24
CA ALA A 244 -6.87 13.84 48.41
C ALA A 244 -5.52 13.50 47.79
N VAL A 245 -5.23 14.08 46.61
CA VAL A 245 -3.91 14.03 45.98
C VAL A 245 -3.21 15.37 46.21
N VAL A 246 -2.08 15.36 46.88
CA VAL A 246 -1.31 16.57 47.17
C VAL A 246 -0.48 16.96 45.97
N GLY A 247 -0.66 18.19 45.49
CA GLY A 247 0.02 18.72 44.29
C GLY A 247 -0.90 18.90 43.10
N ASP A 248 -0.36 19.41 42.05
CA ASP A 248 -1.03 19.67 40.79
C ASP A 248 -0.64 18.67 39.68
N GLU A 249 0.31 17.78 39.98
CA GLU A 249 0.78 16.74 39.06
C GLU A 249 0.86 15.36 39.73
N VAL A 250 0.63 14.30 38.97
CA VAL A 250 0.73 12.91 39.42
C VAL A 250 1.69 12.16 38.51
N TRP A 251 2.60 11.40 39.13
CA TRP A 251 3.49 10.51 38.39
C TRP A 251 2.73 9.28 37.91
N ASN A 252 2.69 9.08 36.60
CA ASN A 252 2.14 7.87 35.97
C ASN A 252 3.23 7.14 35.16
N GLN A 253 3.46 5.89 35.48
CA GLN A 253 4.47 5.06 34.82
C GLN A 253 3.89 4.17 33.73
N GLN A 254 2.57 4.07 33.60
CA GLN A 254 1.92 3.09 32.74
C GLN A 254 1.41 3.68 31.41
N SER A 255 1.31 5.00 31.32
CA SER A 255 0.66 5.66 30.19
C SER A 255 1.60 6.05 29.07
N LYS A 256 2.93 5.95 29.24
CA LYS A 256 3.90 6.44 28.28
C LYS A 256 4.85 5.37 27.79
N VAL A 257 5.11 5.39 26.49
CA VAL A 257 6.06 4.51 25.80
C VAL A 257 7.09 5.37 25.07
N ARG A 258 8.36 5.00 25.19
CA ARG A 258 9.44 5.68 24.48
C ARG A 258 9.93 4.83 23.31
N ILE A 259 9.96 5.43 22.14
CA ILE A 259 10.52 4.85 20.92
C ILE A 259 11.94 5.40 20.77
N VAL A 260 12.94 4.53 20.78
CA VAL A 260 14.35 4.88 20.62
C VAL A 260 14.77 4.49 19.22
N LEU A 261 15.21 5.47 18.42
CA LEU A 261 15.70 5.24 17.07
C LEU A 261 17.22 5.53 17.04
N GLY A 262 17.99 4.56 16.61
CA GLY A 262 19.40 4.75 16.40
C GLY A 262 20.32 3.67 16.97
N PRO A 263 21.66 3.88 16.78
CA PRO A 263 22.33 5.09 16.25
C PRO A 263 22.04 5.34 14.77
N LEU A 264 21.76 6.60 14.41
CA LEU A 264 21.39 7.04 13.06
C LEU A 264 22.51 7.89 12.43
N LYS A 265 22.62 7.83 11.10
CA LYS A 265 23.37 8.79 10.33
C LYS A 265 22.65 10.14 10.29
N LEU A 266 23.42 11.25 10.15
CA LEU A 266 22.88 12.61 10.19
C LEU A 266 21.71 12.83 9.20
N GLU A 267 21.81 12.33 7.98
CA GLU A 267 20.73 12.45 6.98
C GLU A 267 19.43 11.80 7.48
N ARG A 268 19.55 10.56 7.98
CA ARG A 268 18.39 9.82 8.52
C ARG A 268 17.86 10.42 9.82
N TYR A 269 18.77 10.95 10.65
CA TYR A 269 18.40 11.64 11.88
C TYR A 269 17.50 12.86 11.59
N VAL A 270 17.89 13.69 10.61
CA VAL A 270 17.11 14.87 10.18
C VAL A 270 15.74 14.47 9.61
N ASP A 271 15.65 13.34 8.90
CA ASP A 271 14.37 12.85 8.37
C ASP A 271 13.33 12.54 9.46
N PHE A 272 13.78 12.20 10.68
CA PHE A 272 12.91 11.91 11.83
C PHE A 272 12.61 13.13 12.71
N LEU A 273 13.08 14.32 12.36
CA LEU A 273 12.67 15.55 13.03
C LEU A 273 11.28 15.99 12.58
N PRO A 274 10.57 16.85 13.31
CA PRO A 274 9.20 17.29 12.98
C PRO A 274 9.03 17.85 11.57
N ASP A 275 10.08 18.48 11.00
CA ASP A 275 10.09 18.99 9.63
C ASP A 275 10.56 17.94 8.59
N GLY A 276 10.91 16.74 9.02
CA GLY A 276 11.46 15.67 8.19
C GLY A 276 10.40 14.82 7.49
N GLN A 277 10.82 14.10 6.44
CA GLN A 277 9.92 13.27 5.63
C GLN A 277 9.39 12.05 6.36
N SER A 278 10.13 11.51 7.34
CA SER A 278 9.76 10.31 8.08
C SER A 278 8.88 10.59 9.30
N TRP A 279 8.70 11.86 9.70
CA TRP A 279 7.91 12.23 10.87
C TRP A 279 6.43 11.84 10.74
N GLN A 280 5.76 12.31 9.70
CA GLN A 280 4.34 12.03 9.48
C GLN A 280 4.02 10.53 9.34
N PRO A 281 4.81 9.73 8.57
CA PRO A 281 4.64 8.28 8.56
C PRO A 281 4.84 7.64 9.94
N LEU A 282 5.81 8.10 10.73
CA LEU A 282 6.06 7.58 12.08
C LEU A 282 4.87 7.84 13.01
N GLU A 283 4.38 9.06 13.01
CA GLU A 283 3.20 9.47 13.77
C GLU A 283 1.96 8.63 13.42
N ALA A 284 1.72 8.46 12.11
CA ALA A 284 0.62 7.64 11.61
C ALA A 284 0.76 6.15 12.01
N TRP A 285 1.97 5.59 11.99
CA TRP A 285 2.22 4.23 12.47
C TRP A 285 1.91 4.06 13.95
N VAL A 286 2.40 4.99 14.76
CA VAL A 286 2.21 4.98 16.21
C VAL A 286 0.73 5.13 16.55
N GLN A 287 0.05 6.09 15.93
CA GLN A 287 -1.39 6.32 16.13
C GLN A 287 -2.21 5.09 15.72
N PHE A 288 -1.96 4.53 14.54
CA PHE A 288 -2.68 3.34 14.08
C PHE A 288 -2.43 2.12 14.97
N PHE A 289 -1.20 1.98 15.50
CA PHE A 289 -0.84 0.86 16.37
C PHE A 289 -1.41 1.00 17.76
N SER A 290 -1.38 2.19 18.37
CA SER A 290 -1.79 2.43 19.75
C SER A 290 -3.30 2.52 19.95
N ASN A 291 -4.08 2.88 18.91
CA ASN A 291 -5.48 3.30 19.03
C ASN A 291 -5.67 4.42 20.05
N ASP A 292 -4.72 5.33 20.17
CA ASP A 292 -4.72 6.46 21.11
C ASP A 292 -4.82 6.07 22.61
N GLU A 293 -4.32 4.87 22.95
CA GLU A 293 -4.35 4.39 24.37
C GLU A 293 -3.18 4.90 25.19
N TRP A 294 -2.02 5.19 24.56
CA TRP A 294 -0.77 5.58 25.24
C TRP A 294 -0.18 6.83 24.63
N ASP A 295 0.55 7.58 25.46
CA ASP A 295 1.39 8.67 25.01
C ASP A 295 2.73 8.11 24.49
N PHE A 296 3.26 8.73 23.45
CA PHE A 296 4.54 8.33 22.89
C PHE A 296 5.55 9.46 22.90
N GLU A 297 6.79 9.10 23.16
CA GLU A 297 7.91 10.00 22.94
C GLU A 297 8.96 9.33 22.06
N LEU A 298 9.58 10.11 21.22
CA LEU A 298 10.63 9.69 20.31
C LEU A 298 11.98 10.16 20.85
N LYS A 299 12.88 9.21 21.08
CA LYS A 299 14.27 9.48 21.43
C LYS A 299 15.15 9.16 20.23
N LEU A 300 15.90 10.14 19.74
CA LEU A 300 16.79 9.99 18.61
C LEU A 300 18.25 9.88 19.07
N ILE A 301 18.96 8.90 18.56
CA ILE A 301 20.40 8.71 18.81
C ILE A 301 21.16 8.95 17.52
N LEU A 302 22.08 9.93 17.53
CA LEU A 302 22.93 10.24 16.39
C LEU A 302 24.28 9.54 16.53
N GLU A 303 24.85 9.02 15.45
CA GLU A 303 26.22 8.51 15.44
C GLU A 303 27.21 9.61 15.87
N GLY A 304 28.02 9.38 16.89
CA GLY A 304 28.94 10.37 17.46
C GLY A 304 29.95 10.94 16.46
N GLU A 305 30.34 10.15 15.45
CA GLU A 305 31.23 10.58 14.39
C GLU A 305 30.58 11.62 13.46
N GLN A 306 29.26 11.56 13.30
CA GLN A 306 28.47 12.40 12.39
C GLN A 306 27.87 13.65 13.03
N VAL A 307 28.14 13.88 14.31
CA VAL A 307 27.70 15.10 15.00
C VAL A 307 28.27 16.33 14.30
N PRO A 308 27.43 17.24 13.76
CA PRO A 308 27.88 18.42 13.04
C PRO A 308 28.49 19.44 14.01
N ALA A 309 29.41 20.28 13.52
CA ALA A 309 29.86 21.45 14.26
C ALA A 309 28.79 22.53 14.20
N CYS A 310 28.43 23.09 15.37
CA CYS A 310 27.48 24.18 15.44
C CYS A 310 28.10 25.48 14.91
N ILE A 311 27.72 25.90 13.70
CA ILE A 311 28.19 27.13 13.06
C ILE A 311 27.00 28.08 12.95
N LEU A 312 27.07 29.23 13.63
CA LEU A 312 26.04 30.26 13.58
C LEU A 312 25.98 30.86 12.15
N GLY A 313 24.76 30.91 11.59
CA GLY A 313 24.54 31.45 10.25
C GLY A 313 24.69 30.43 9.10
N ALA A 314 24.89 29.14 9.41
CA ALA A 314 24.81 28.11 8.39
C ALA A 314 23.34 27.88 7.99
N GLU A 315 23.06 27.97 6.70
CA GLU A 315 21.73 27.74 6.13
C GLU A 315 21.65 26.30 5.55
N GLY A 316 20.45 25.68 5.63
CA GLY A 316 20.16 24.36 5.06
C GLY A 316 19.80 23.29 6.09
N ALA A 317 19.49 22.08 5.61
CA ALA A 317 19.09 20.93 6.45
C ALA A 317 20.12 20.51 7.51
N SER A 318 21.37 20.94 7.37
CA SER A 318 22.46 20.75 8.33
C SER A 318 22.72 21.97 9.22
N GLY A 319 21.86 23.00 9.17
CA GLY A 319 21.95 24.16 10.04
C GLY A 319 21.65 23.79 11.50
N PRO A 320 22.24 24.52 12.49
CA PRO A 320 22.01 24.23 13.89
C PRO A 320 20.56 24.56 14.28
N GLN A 321 19.76 23.54 14.50
CA GLN A 321 18.42 23.66 15.06
C GLN A 321 18.50 23.49 16.57
N LEU A 322 18.09 24.51 17.34
CA LEU A 322 18.19 24.52 18.81
C LEU A 322 17.33 23.39 19.39
N GLY A 323 17.94 22.59 20.27
CA GLY A 323 17.30 21.44 20.90
C GLY A 323 17.27 20.17 20.07
N TRP A 324 17.59 20.23 18.78
CA TRP A 324 17.53 19.07 17.87
C TRP A 324 18.89 18.70 17.28
N VAL A 325 19.62 19.65 16.66
CA VAL A 325 20.90 19.43 15.97
C VAL A 325 21.93 20.49 16.38
N SER A 326 21.95 20.89 17.65
CA SER A 326 22.79 21.98 18.12
C SER A 326 23.71 21.56 19.28
N TRP A 327 24.63 20.65 19.04
CA TRP A 327 25.63 20.27 20.05
C TRP A 327 26.87 21.18 20.02
N VAL A 328 27.32 21.57 21.19
CA VAL A 328 28.60 22.28 21.32
C VAL A 328 29.74 21.27 21.20
N LYS A 329 30.43 21.24 20.03
CA LYS A 329 31.49 20.30 19.72
C LYS A 329 32.87 20.95 19.86
N SER A 330 33.55 20.74 20.97
CA SER A 330 34.95 21.12 21.19
C SER A 330 35.93 19.98 20.89
N ALA A 331 35.47 18.74 20.91
CA ALA A 331 36.23 17.53 20.60
C ALA A 331 35.30 16.48 19.95
N PRO A 332 35.85 15.45 19.27
CA PRO A 332 35.06 14.35 18.78
C PRO A 332 34.24 13.69 19.92
N PHE A 333 33.00 13.37 19.65
CA PHE A 333 32.14 12.68 20.62
C PHE A 333 32.65 11.24 20.84
N ARG A 334 32.73 10.84 22.10
CA ARG A 334 33.15 9.48 22.50
C ARG A 334 31.97 8.50 22.58
N ARG A 335 30.76 9.01 22.65
CA ARG A 335 29.50 8.27 22.70
C ARG A 335 28.53 8.93 21.75
N ASP A 336 27.59 8.14 21.27
CA ASP A 336 26.50 8.63 20.46
C ASP A 336 25.59 9.52 21.33
N PRO A 337 25.34 10.78 20.93
CA PRO A 337 24.45 11.65 21.67
C PRO A 337 23.00 11.15 21.59
N ASP A 338 22.34 11.13 22.73
CA ASP A 338 20.99 10.61 22.91
C ASP A 338 20.06 11.60 23.67
N ASP A 339 20.42 12.89 23.59
CA ASP A 339 19.75 13.96 24.36
C ASP A 339 18.44 14.41 23.74
N THR A 340 18.20 14.12 22.44
CA THR A 340 17.02 14.61 21.73
C THR A 340 15.82 13.71 22.00
N VAL A 341 14.85 14.26 22.71
CA VAL A 341 13.57 13.62 23.02
C VAL A 341 12.44 14.52 22.54
N LEU A 342 11.57 13.97 21.69
CA LEU A 342 10.46 14.68 21.07
C LEU A 342 9.13 14.02 21.51
N ALA A 343 8.14 14.79 21.88
CA ALA A 343 6.80 14.27 22.10
C ALA A 343 6.15 13.96 20.72
N LEU A 344 5.58 12.78 20.57
CA LEU A 344 4.72 12.47 19.43
C LEU A 344 3.30 12.88 19.85
N GLU A 345 2.90 14.08 19.41
CA GLU A 345 1.54 14.57 19.65
C GLU A 345 0.59 13.82 18.73
N ILE A 346 -0.11 12.84 19.27
CA ILE A 346 -1.23 12.22 18.59
C ILE A 346 -2.32 13.28 18.52
N VAL A 347 -2.60 13.81 17.32
CA VAL A 347 -3.66 14.80 17.10
C VAL A 347 -4.99 14.19 17.50
N GLN A 348 -5.37 14.38 18.76
CA GLN A 348 -6.71 14.06 19.23
C GLN A 348 -7.66 15.09 18.61
N GLY A 349 -8.46 14.68 17.66
CA GLY A 349 -9.51 15.54 17.12
C GLY A 349 -10.42 16.05 18.24
N GLY A 350 -10.16 17.26 18.71
CA GLY A 350 -11.07 18.00 19.59
C GLY A 350 -10.81 17.94 21.08
N ARG A 351 -9.57 17.90 21.54
CA ARG A 351 -9.25 18.31 22.93
C ARG A 351 -8.44 19.59 22.88
N ASP A 352 -8.90 20.57 23.66
CA ASP A 352 -8.29 21.89 23.80
C ASP A 352 -6.77 21.78 24.07
N GLU A 353 -6.00 22.62 23.38
CA GLU A 353 -4.56 22.74 23.52
C GLU A 353 -4.14 22.86 24.99
N PRO A 354 -3.20 22.07 25.49
CA PRO A 354 -2.59 22.36 26.76
C PRO A 354 -1.73 23.63 26.60
N GLU A 355 -2.13 24.67 27.32
CA GLU A 355 -1.38 25.91 27.45
C GLU A 355 0.04 25.57 27.94
N ILE A 356 1.00 25.67 27.02
CA ILE A 356 2.43 25.50 27.33
C ILE A 356 2.82 26.61 28.27
N ALA A 357 2.84 26.33 29.56
CA ALA A 357 3.36 27.25 30.55
C ALA A 357 4.87 27.37 30.37
N ASP A 358 5.28 28.54 29.86
CA ASP A 358 6.63 29.08 29.84
C ASP A 358 7.31 28.84 31.21
N ARG A 359 8.28 27.92 31.25
CA ARG A 359 9.24 27.88 32.37
C ARG A 359 10.53 28.57 31.90
N GLN A 360 10.52 29.90 31.97
CA GLN A 360 11.72 30.68 32.27
C GLN A 360 11.85 30.84 33.79
N ALA A 361 12.82 30.18 34.39
CA ALA A 361 13.68 30.67 35.49
C ALA A 361 14.67 29.55 35.86
#